data_e22c7dd0c0d8a1d88f6d4d4c6cf13ac5
#
_entry.id   e22c7dd0c0d8a1d88f6d4d4c6cf13ac5
#
_cell.length_a   1.000
_cell.length_b   1.000
_cell.length_c   1.000
_cell.angle_alpha   90.00
_cell.angle_beta   90.00
_cell.angle_gamma   90.00
#
_symmetry.space_group_name_H-M   'P 1'
#
loop_
_entity.id
_entity.type
_entity.pdbx_description
1 polymer ?
#
loop_
_entity_poly.entity_id
_entity_poly.type
_entity_poly.pdbx_seq_one_letter_code
_entity_poly.pdbx_strand_id
1 'polypeptide(L)'
;MRMSFEIKGLGEASDNLRSIAASLSRDQVEAALLSGALIIEGEWKRRAPWRTGNYRRSISSRPVRSTKGPAVRVGTNISQPPYPIFLEFGTRRMAPRPSARVAFYAKREAARNEVAAALRKL
;
A
#
# COMPACT_ATOMS: atom_id res chain seq x y z
N MET A 1 -17.16 -0.56 -5.44
CA MET A 1 -16.19 -1.12 -4.46
C MET A 1 -14.78 -0.79 -4.91
N ARG A 2 -13.98 -0.30 -4.00
CA ARG A 2 -12.58 0.05 -4.25
C ARG A 2 -11.69 -1.06 -3.71
N MET A 3 -10.63 -1.35 -4.45
CA MET A 3 -9.62 -2.31 -3.99
C MET A 3 -8.43 -1.54 -3.43
N SER A 4 -8.06 -1.82 -2.19
CA SER A 4 -6.95 -1.17 -1.52
C SER A 4 -6.32 -2.06 -0.45
N PHE A 5 -5.07 -1.75 -0.12
CA PHE A 5 -4.36 -2.35 1.01
C PHE A 5 -3.99 -1.25 1.98
N GLU A 6 -4.17 -1.52 3.26
CA GLU A 6 -3.74 -0.60 4.31
C GLU A 6 -2.45 -1.10 4.93
N ILE A 7 -1.47 -0.20 5.02
CA ILE A 7 -0.29 -0.41 5.84
C ILE A 7 -0.61 0.22 7.18
N LYS A 8 -0.99 -0.62 8.13
CA LYS A 8 -1.36 -0.16 9.46
C LYS A 8 -0.09 0.12 10.27
N GLY A 9 0.05 1.36 10.67
CA GLY A 9 1.00 1.88 11.62
C GLY A 9 2.21 0.98 11.91
N LEU A 10 2.31 0.53 13.12
CA LEU A 10 3.45 -0.26 13.58
C LEU A 10 3.00 -1.57 14.22
N GLY A 11 1.80 -2.06 13.85
CA GLY A 11 1.22 -3.26 14.46
C GLY A 11 2.09 -4.50 14.36
N GLU A 12 2.90 -4.60 13.30
CA GLU A 12 3.81 -5.73 13.07
C GLU A 12 5.29 -5.36 13.28
N ALA A 13 5.56 -4.13 13.73
CA ALA A 13 6.93 -3.67 13.96
C ALA A 13 7.47 -4.22 15.26
N SER A 14 8.80 -4.33 15.36
CA SER A 14 9.47 -4.70 16.59
C SER A 14 9.23 -3.65 17.68
N ASP A 15 9.36 -4.06 18.95
CA ASP A 15 9.21 -3.16 20.09
C ASP A 15 10.15 -1.96 20.00
N ASN A 16 11.34 -2.16 19.43
CA ASN A 16 12.31 -1.10 19.24
C ASN A 16 11.77 -0.01 18.31
N LEU A 17 11.14 -0.40 17.19
CA LEU A 17 10.53 0.55 16.26
C LEU A 17 9.33 1.27 16.89
N ARG A 18 8.55 0.57 17.71
CA ARG A 18 7.43 1.18 18.43
C ARG A 18 7.93 2.24 19.41
N SER A 19 9.01 1.97 20.10
CA SER A 19 9.61 2.94 21.01
C SER A 19 10.08 4.18 20.29
N ILE A 20 10.72 4.01 19.14
CA ILE A 20 11.15 5.15 18.31
C ILE A 20 9.92 5.94 17.83
N ALA A 21 8.91 5.25 17.33
CA ALA A 21 7.71 5.89 16.80
C ALA A 21 6.93 6.64 17.88
N ALA A 22 6.93 6.14 19.12
CA ALA A 22 6.22 6.78 20.23
C ALA A 22 6.76 8.18 20.54
N SER A 23 8.01 8.47 20.20
CA SER A 23 8.63 9.77 20.40
C SER A 23 8.43 10.73 19.21
N LEU A 24 7.81 10.27 18.14
CA LEU A 24 7.64 11.04 16.90
C LEU A 24 6.22 11.56 16.78
N SER A 25 6.06 12.64 16.03
CA SER A 25 4.74 13.19 15.73
C SER A 25 4.01 12.25 14.74
N ARG A 26 2.69 12.40 14.70
CA ARG A 26 1.87 11.65 13.75
C ARG A 26 2.32 11.87 12.31
N ASP A 27 2.62 13.13 11.96
CA ASP A 27 3.04 13.48 10.60
C ASP A 27 4.36 12.82 10.22
N GLN A 28 5.29 12.71 11.15
CA GLN A 28 6.56 12.04 10.92
C GLN A 28 6.36 10.54 10.67
N VAL A 29 5.48 9.90 11.44
CA VAL A 29 5.17 8.48 11.27
C VAL A 29 4.45 8.25 9.94
N GLU A 30 3.50 9.11 9.59
CA GLU A 30 2.80 9.02 8.31
C GLU A 30 3.77 9.16 7.13
N ALA A 31 4.72 10.08 7.20
CA ALA A 31 5.74 10.24 6.15
C ALA A 31 6.57 8.98 5.98
N ALA A 32 6.96 8.35 7.08
CA ALA A 32 7.72 7.10 7.03
C ALA A 32 6.91 5.96 6.43
N LEU A 33 5.64 5.83 6.83
CA LEU A 33 4.73 4.83 6.27
C LEU A 33 4.52 5.05 4.77
N LEU A 34 4.41 6.31 4.34
CA LEU A 34 4.25 6.64 2.94
C LEU A 34 5.47 6.23 2.12
N SER A 35 6.68 6.37 2.67
CA SER A 35 7.90 5.91 2.00
C SER A 35 7.84 4.42 1.69
N GLY A 36 7.37 3.61 2.64
CA GLY A 36 7.18 2.18 2.42
C GLY A 36 6.06 1.88 1.44
N ALA A 37 4.96 2.61 1.55
CA ALA A 37 3.81 2.44 0.67
C ALA A 37 4.16 2.70 -0.80
N LEU A 38 5.03 3.66 -1.08
CA LEU A 38 5.45 3.98 -2.44
C LEU A 38 6.19 2.82 -3.12
N ILE A 39 6.87 1.98 -2.35
CA ILE A 39 7.52 0.78 -2.88
C ILE A 39 6.47 -0.21 -3.39
N ILE A 40 5.44 -0.44 -2.62
CA ILE A 40 4.33 -1.33 -3.01
C ILE A 40 3.55 -0.73 -4.18
N GLU A 41 3.28 0.57 -4.14
CA GLU A 41 2.60 1.28 -5.22
C GLU A 41 3.36 1.12 -6.55
N GLY A 42 4.68 1.33 -6.54
CA GLY A 42 5.50 1.19 -7.73
C GLY A 42 5.46 -0.21 -8.31
N GLU A 43 5.54 -1.24 -7.46
CA GLU A 43 5.47 -2.62 -7.91
C GLU A 43 4.08 -2.97 -8.46
N TRP A 44 3.03 -2.49 -7.82
CA TRP A 44 1.67 -2.71 -8.30
C TRP A 44 1.48 -2.05 -9.67
N LYS A 45 1.92 -0.81 -9.83
CA LYS A 45 1.87 -0.12 -11.13
C LYS A 45 2.64 -0.88 -12.21
N ARG A 46 3.79 -1.41 -11.87
CA ARG A 46 4.61 -2.18 -12.82
C ARG A 46 3.90 -3.46 -13.28
N ARG A 47 3.16 -4.10 -12.39
CA ARG A 47 2.46 -5.35 -12.65
C ARG A 47 1.05 -5.16 -13.19
N ALA A 48 0.46 -3.98 -13.04
CA ALA A 48 -0.92 -3.73 -13.49
C ALA A 48 -1.04 -3.90 -15.00
N PRO A 49 -2.13 -4.53 -15.50
CA PRO A 49 -2.36 -4.68 -16.92
C PRO A 49 -2.36 -3.32 -17.64
N TRP A 50 -1.74 -3.28 -18.79
CA TRP A 50 -1.43 -2.03 -19.49
C TRP A 50 -2.25 -1.84 -20.76
N ARG A 51 -3.56 -1.84 -20.66
CA ARG A 51 -4.41 -1.67 -21.84
C ARG A 51 -4.51 -0.19 -22.25
N THR A 52 -4.98 0.65 -21.33
CA THR A 52 -5.12 2.08 -21.58
C THR A 52 -4.25 2.94 -20.66
N GLY A 53 -3.64 2.32 -19.66
CA GLY A 53 -2.92 3.02 -18.62
C GLY A 53 -3.80 3.61 -17.52
N ASN A 54 -5.12 3.58 -17.67
CA ASN A 54 -6.04 4.14 -16.67
C ASN A 54 -5.93 3.44 -15.32
N TYR A 55 -5.89 2.12 -15.32
CA TYR A 55 -5.73 1.37 -14.09
C TYR A 55 -4.42 1.73 -13.40
N ARG A 56 -3.32 1.69 -14.14
CA ARG A 56 -1.99 2.01 -13.59
C ARG A 56 -1.97 3.42 -12.98
N ARG A 57 -2.51 4.40 -13.70
CA ARG A 57 -2.54 5.78 -13.21
C ARG A 57 -3.46 5.99 -12.01
N SER A 58 -4.44 5.12 -11.82
CA SER A 58 -5.38 5.22 -10.70
C SER A 58 -4.81 4.73 -9.38
N ILE A 59 -3.68 4.01 -9.41
CA ILE A 59 -3.05 3.47 -8.20
C ILE A 59 -2.30 4.59 -7.50
N SER A 60 -2.60 4.79 -6.22
CA SER A 60 -1.98 5.86 -5.43
C SER A 60 -1.89 5.45 -3.97
N SER A 61 -1.04 6.17 -3.24
CA SER A 61 -0.86 5.99 -1.80
C SER A 61 -1.25 7.27 -1.10
N ARG A 62 -1.96 7.16 0.02
CA ARG A 62 -2.36 8.32 0.80
C ARG A 62 -2.51 7.98 2.28
N PRO A 63 -2.21 8.92 3.18
CA PRO A 63 -2.51 8.74 4.59
C PRO A 63 -4.00 8.62 4.80
N VAL A 64 -4.40 7.79 5.76
CA VAL A 64 -5.80 7.66 6.18
C VAL A 64 -5.90 7.87 7.67
N ARG A 65 -7.00 8.45 8.11
CA ARG A 65 -7.25 8.63 9.52
C ARG A 65 -7.80 7.33 10.10
N SER A 66 -7.18 6.88 11.16
CA SER A 66 -7.58 5.67 11.87
C SER A 66 -7.59 5.95 13.36
N THR A 67 -8.57 5.37 14.06
CA THR A 67 -8.61 5.44 15.52
C THR A 67 -7.49 4.66 16.18
N LYS A 68 -6.88 3.75 15.42
CA LYS A 68 -5.79 2.88 15.90
C LYS A 68 -4.41 3.47 15.65
N GLY A 69 -4.33 4.69 15.12
CA GLY A 69 -3.06 5.37 14.87
C GLY A 69 -2.81 5.66 13.40
N PRO A 70 -1.60 6.14 13.05
CA PRO A 70 -1.27 6.46 11.67
C PRO A 70 -1.34 5.24 10.76
N ALA A 71 -1.87 5.46 9.56
CA ALA A 71 -1.94 4.42 8.53
C ALA A 71 -1.84 5.06 7.15
N VAL A 72 -1.37 4.30 6.17
CA VAL A 72 -1.33 4.72 4.77
C VAL A 72 -2.03 3.65 3.95
N ARG A 73 -2.84 4.08 3.00
CA ARG A 73 -3.58 3.18 2.11
C ARG A 73 -3.02 3.28 0.70
N VAL A 74 -2.70 2.13 0.11
CA VAL A 74 -2.35 2.01 -1.30
C VAL A 74 -3.54 1.39 -2.03
N GLY A 75 -4.05 2.04 -3.04
CA GLY A 75 -5.23 1.54 -3.71
C GLY A 75 -5.53 2.20 -5.03
N THR A 76 -6.59 1.73 -5.66
CA THR A 76 -7.13 2.32 -6.88
C THR A 76 -8.48 2.94 -6.56
N ASN A 77 -8.78 4.06 -7.23
CA ASN A 77 -10.07 4.74 -7.07
C ASN A 77 -11.09 4.32 -8.14
N ILE A 78 -10.73 3.38 -9.01
CA ILE A 78 -11.66 2.92 -10.04
C ILE A 78 -12.68 1.98 -9.42
N SER A 79 -13.94 2.39 -9.43
CA SER A 79 -15.05 1.62 -8.89
C SER A 79 -16.19 1.42 -9.91
N GLN A 80 -16.18 2.19 -11.00
CA GLN A 80 -17.21 2.15 -12.04
C GLN A 80 -16.57 2.24 -13.43
N PRO A 81 -16.54 1.14 -14.20
CA PRO A 81 -16.85 -0.23 -13.81
C PRO A 81 -15.79 -0.82 -12.88
N PRO A 82 -16.12 -1.81 -12.05
CA PRO A 82 -15.19 -2.35 -11.06
C PRO A 82 -14.19 -3.35 -11.67
N TYR A 83 -13.61 -3.03 -12.81
CA TYR A 83 -12.72 -3.97 -13.49
C TYR A 83 -11.42 -4.31 -12.73
N PRO A 84 -10.85 -3.43 -11.87
CA PRO A 84 -9.68 -3.85 -11.09
C PRO A 84 -9.95 -5.07 -10.21
N ILE A 85 -11.14 -5.16 -9.62
CA ILE A 85 -11.54 -6.30 -8.81
C ILE A 85 -11.66 -7.56 -9.66
N PHE A 86 -12.23 -7.44 -10.85
CA PHE A 86 -12.36 -8.55 -11.79
C PHE A 86 -10.99 -9.06 -12.24
N LEU A 87 -10.03 -8.17 -12.47
CA LEU A 87 -8.67 -8.57 -12.81
C LEU A 87 -7.99 -9.29 -11.65
N GLU A 88 -8.20 -8.82 -10.43
CA GLU A 88 -7.55 -9.39 -9.26
C GLU A 88 -8.07 -10.78 -8.93
N PHE A 89 -9.40 -10.96 -8.94
CA PHE A 89 -10.04 -12.19 -8.47
C PHE A 89 -10.62 -13.05 -9.59
N GLY A 90 -10.66 -12.53 -10.81
CA GLY A 90 -11.25 -13.24 -11.94
C GLY A 90 -12.77 -13.19 -11.95
N THR A 91 -13.35 -13.73 -13.00
CA THR A 91 -14.79 -13.89 -13.16
C THR A 91 -15.08 -15.29 -13.69
N ARG A 92 -16.37 -15.62 -13.91
CA ARG A 92 -16.73 -16.89 -14.52
C ARG A 92 -16.09 -17.12 -15.89
N ARG A 93 -15.80 -16.05 -16.62
CA ARG A 93 -15.30 -16.09 -18.00
C ARG A 93 -13.83 -15.72 -18.12
N MET A 94 -13.20 -15.32 -17.00
CA MET A 94 -11.84 -14.79 -17.04
C MET A 94 -11.05 -15.31 -15.86
N ALA A 95 -9.86 -15.84 -16.11
CA ALA A 95 -8.94 -16.23 -15.06
C ALA A 95 -8.42 -14.99 -14.32
N PRO A 96 -8.09 -15.10 -13.02
CA PRO A 96 -7.50 -13.98 -12.29
C PRO A 96 -6.16 -13.57 -12.88
N ARG A 97 -5.91 -12.26 -12.85
CA ARG A 97 -4.60 -11.68 -13.15
C ARG A 97 -4.22 -10.77 -11.99
N PRO A 98 -3.87 -11.34 -10.83
CA PRO A 98 -3.61 -10.55 -9.63
C PRO A 98 -2.34 -9.72 -9.81
N SER A 99 -2.47 -8.42 -9.62
CA SER A 99 -1.33 -7.50 -9.60
C SER A 99 -1.14 -6.90 -8.22
N ALA A 100 -2.22 -6.55 -7.53
CA ALA A 100 -2.16 -5.94 -6.21
C ALA A 100 -1.62 -6.90 -5.16
N ARG A 101 -2.19 -8.11 -5.08
CA ARG A 101 -1.73 -9.11 -4.09
C ARG A 101 -0.29 -9.54 -4.35
N VAL A 102 0.07 -9.74 -5.61
CA VAL A 102 1.43 -10.14 -5.97
C VAL A 102 2.41 -9.03 -5.63
N ALA A 103 2.07 -7.77 -5.93
CA ALA A 103 2.91 -6.63 -5.60
C ALA A 103 3.10 -6.49 -4.10
N PHE A 104 2.02 -6.63 -3.33
CA PHE A 104 2.08 -6.53 -1.88
C PHE A 104 3.00 -7.61 -1.29
N TYR A 105 2.79 -8.87 -1.65
CA TYR A 105 3.60 -9.96 -1.12
C TYR A 105 5.05 -9.91 -1.59
N ALA A 106 5.30 -9.43 -2.81
CA ALA A 106 6.66 -9.33 -3.32
C ALA A 106 7.48 -8.24 -2.63
N LYS A 107 6.82 -7.15 -2.22
CA LYS A 107 7.51 -5.95 -1.73
C LYS A 107 7.24 -5.61 -0.26
N ARG A 108 6.47 -6.42 0.47
CA ARG A 108 6.16 -6.10 1.87
C ARG A 108 7.39 -6.02 2.76
N GLU A 109 8.38 -6.88 2.53
CA GLU A 109 9.63 -6.85 3.28
C GLU A 109 10.43 -5.58 2.98
N ALA A 110 10.57 -5.25 1.70
CA ALA A 110 11.26 -4.03 1.28
C ALA A 110 10.55 -2.79 1.83
N ALA A 111 9.23 -2.79 1.80
CA ALA A 111 8.42 -1.69 2.35
C ALA A 111 8.63 -1.55 3.85
N ARG A 112 8.62 -2.66 4.58
CA ARG A 112 8.85 -2.67 6.02
C ARG A 112 10.25 -2.13 6.35
N ASN A 113 11.25 -2.56 5.61
CA ASN A 113 12.63 -2.11 5.81
C ASN A 113 12.77 -0.61 5.52
N GLU A 114 12.08 -0.11 4.50
CA GLU A 114 12.08 1.32 4.18
C GLU A 114 11.42 2.14 5.28
N VAL A 115 10.30 1.68 5.82
CA VAL A 115 9.63 2.35 6.94
C VAL A 115 10.57 2.40 8.15
N ALA A 116 11.22 1.28 8.47
CA ALA A 116 12.16 1.22 9.58
C ALA A 116 13.33 2.19 9.39
N ALA A 117 13.89 2.22 8.19
CA ALA A 117 14.99 3.13 7.88
C ALA A 117 14.56 4.59 7.98
N ALA A 118 13.38 4.92 7.47
CA ALA A 118 12.84 6.28 7.53
C ALA A 118 12.60 6.72 8.98
N LEU A 119 12.05 5.83 9.82
CA LEU A 119 11.83 6.14 11.24
C LEU A 119 13.14 6.40 11.99
N ARG A 120 14.18 5.64 11.67
CA ARG A 120 15.49 5.79 12.33
C ARG A 120 16.22 7.07 11.95
N LYS A 121 15.88 7.66 10.81
CA LYS A 121 16.49 8.92 10.35
C LYS A 121 15.85 10.16 10.97
N LEU A 122 14.72 10.02 11.60
CA LEU A 122 13.97 11.14 12.19
C LEU A 122 14.51 11.56 13.56
#